data_4d44d352f8b7a7343026affc92fe9433
#
_entry.id   4d44d352f8b7a7343026affc92fe9433
#
_cell.length_a   1.000
_cell.length_b   1.000
_cell.length_c   1.000
_cell.angle_alpha   90.00
_cell.angle_beta   90.00
_cell.angle_gamma   90.00
#
_symmetry.space_group_name_H-M   'P 1'
#
loop_
_entity.id
_entity.type
_entity.pdbx_description
1 polymer ?
#
loop_
_entity_poly.entity_id
_entity_poly.type
_entity_poly.pdbx_seq_one_letter_code
_entity_poly.pdbx_strand_id
1 'polypeptide(L)'
;MKIVAPAGNMERFYSAISATADEIYLGLKGFGARRNAENFTVEELKKAIDYAHLRGSRIFLTLNTIMTNREIELLYPTLKELYNYGLDAIIVQDLGYAEYLHKNFPSIEIHGSTQMTVANHYEINYLKELGFKRIVLPRELSFEEIKEIRENTDMELEIFVSGSLCISFSGNCYMSSFIGGRSGNRGMCAQPCRKEYKTSCGEKSYFLSPKDQLYGFDEIKKLQEIGVESIKVEGRMKDVSYVYETVSYFRSLINGIDKEENTHKLFNRGYSKGYFYNNDKAIMNRDYSYNMGEKIGEVLGKNIRLDEDIVSGDGVTFVSKDYKNLGGTYIGKINVVNVKEDRKIAYKNEKLILNFPEGTKYIFRKIGRA
;
A
#
# COMPACT_ATOMS: atom_id res chain seq x y z
N MET A 1 0.67 12.72 -15.27
CA MET A 1 0.94 11.99 -13.99
C MET A 1 0.97 10.50 -14.28
N LYS A 2 2.00 9.78 -13.83
CA LYS A 2 2.20 8.34 -14.01
C LYS A 2 1.77 7.56 -12.77
N ILE A 3 1.42 6.28 -12.94
CA ILE A 3 1.11 5.35 -11.84
C ILE A 3 2.26 4.37 -11.67
N VAL A 4 2.85 4.35 -10.47
CA VAL A 4 3.88 3.40 -10.05
C VAL A 4 3.22 2.29 -9.23
N ALA A 5 3.04 1.12 -9.84
CA ALA A 5 2.33 -0.02 -9.26
C ALA A 5 3.26 -1.02 -8.58
N PRO A 6 2.82 -1.70 -7.51
CA PRO A 6 3.60 -2.73 -6.84
C PRO A 6 3.51 -4.09 -7.56
N ALA A 7 4.62 -4.82 -7.61
CA ALA A 7 4.60 -6.24 -7.93
C ALA A 7 5.44 -7.04 -6.92
N GLY A 8 4.82 -7.99 -6.24
CA GLY A 8 5.49 -8.90 -5.33
C GLY A 8 5.86 -10.25 -5.97
N ASN A 9 5.24 -10.58 -7.10
CA ASN A 9 5.49 -11.75 -7.96
C ASN A 9 4.95 -11.51 -9.36
N MET A 10 5.09 -12.49 -10.27
CA MET A 10 4.64 -12.37 -11.66
C MET A 10 3.14 -12.19 -11.83
N GLU A 11 2.29 -12.80 -11.00
CA GLU A 11 0.82 -12.64 -11.10
C GLU A 11 0.41 -11.19 -10.81
N ARG A 12 0.96 -10.60 -9.76
CA ARG A 12 0.72 -9.18 -9.40
C ARG A 12 1.31 -8.24 -10.44
N PHE A 13 2.43 -8.62 -11.05
CA PHE A 13 3.03 -7.88 -12.17
C PHE A 13 2.07 -7.83 -13.37
N TYR A 14 1.53 -8.95 -13.80
CA TYR A 14 0.54 -8.98 -14.89
C TYR A 14 -0.73 -8.20 -14.54
N SER A 15 -1.17 -8.28 -13.30
CA SER A 15 -2.31 -7.51 -12.80
C SER A 15 -2.08 -6.00 -12.90
N ALA A 16 -0.89 -5.51 -12.49
CA ALA A 16 -0.52 -4.10 -12.60
C ALA A 16 -0.51 -3.60 -14.05
N ILE A 17 0.07 -4.38 -14.97
CA ILE A 17 0.07 -4.07 -16.42
C ILE A 17 -1.36 -4.04 -16.97
N SER A 18 -2.18 -5.04 -16.61
CA SER A 18 -3.59 -5.12 -17.08
C SER A 18 -4.43 -3.97 -16.57
N ALA A 19 -4.10 -3.42 -15.42
CA ALA A 19 -4.70 -2.22 -14.84
C ALA A 19 -4.11 -0.90 -15.39
N THR A 20 -3.26 -0.98 -16.41
CA THR A 20 -2.62 0.17 -17.10
C THR A 20 -1.62 0.96 -16.25
N ALA A 21 -0.83 0.28 -15.41
CA ALA A 21 0.30 0.93 -14.72
C ALA A 21 1.36 1.39 -15.72
N ASP A 22 1.88 2.61 -15.54
CA ASP A 22 2.96 3.16 -16.38
C ASP A 22 4.33 2.62 -15.94
N GLU A 23 4.48 2.40 -14.65
CA GLU A 23 5.74 2.02 -14.02
C GLU A 23 5.47 0.95 -12.95
N ILE A 24 6.32 -0.07 -12.85
CA ILE A 24 6.15 -1.17 -11.90
C ILE A 24 7.40 -1.29 -11.03
N TYR A 25 7.24 -1.19 -9.70
CA TYR A 25 8.34 -1.43 -8.79
C TYR A 25 8.27 -2.82 -8.16
N LEU A 26 9.40 -3.50 -8.12
CA LEU A 26 9.52 -4.89 -7.69
C LEU A 26 10.85 -5.13 -6.97
N GLY A 27 11.06 -6.32 -6.41
CA GLY A 27 12.24 -6.67 -5.64
C GLY A 27 12.91 -7.93 -6.15
N LEU A 28 14.24 -7.97 -6.01
CA LEU A 28 15.05 -9.15 -6.25
C LEU A 28 15.02 -10.08 -5.03
N LYS A 29 14.96 -11.39 -5.24
CA LYS A 29 15.07 -12.39 -4.17
C LYS A 29 16.38 -12.21 -3.39
N GLY A 30 16.26 -12.19 -2.05
CA GLY A 30 17.39 -12.01 -1.12
C GLY A 30 17.74 -10.55 -0.78
N PHE A 31 17.22 -9.55 -1.50
CA PHE A 31 17.57 -8.14 -1.33
C PHE A 31 16.37 -7.22 -1.12
N GLY A 32 16.61 -6.03 -0.55
CA GLY A 32 15.61 -4.96 -0.37
C GLY A 32 14.77 -5.04 0.90
N ALA A 33 13.92 -4.02 1.10
CA ALA A 33 13.16 -3.76 2.32
C ALA A 33 11.86 -4.60 2.46
N ARG A 34 11.59 -5.57 1.61
CA ARG A 34 10.43 -6.48 1.67
C ARG A 34 10.86 -7.93 1.45
N ARG A 35 11.74 -8.45 2.33
CA ARG A 35 12.27 -9.81 2.24
C ARG A 35 11.21 -10.90 2.31
N ASN A 36 10.07 -10.62 2.97
CA ASN A 36 8.94 -11.55 3.11
C ASN A 36 8.02 -11.59 1.88
N ALA A 37 8.20 -10.72 0.89
CA ALA A 37 7.54 -10.88 -0.41
C ALA A 37 8.22 -12.03 -1.17
N GLU A 38 7.50 -12.66 -2.10
CA GLU A 38 8.07 -13.72 -2.95
C GLU A 38 9.27 -13.21 -3.74
N ASN A 39 9.20 -11.96 -4.22
CA ASN A 39 10.21 -11.29 -5.04
C ASN A 39 10.57 -12.08 -6.32
N PHE A 40 11.38 -11.50 -7.16
CA PHE A 40 11.69 -12.00 -8.50
C PHE A 40 13.08 -12.63 -8.56
N THR A 41 13.22 -13.70 -9.31
CA THR A 41 14.52 -14.19 -9.80
C THR A 41 15.01 -13.30 -10.94
N VAL A 42 16.26 -13.46 -11.35
CA VAL A 42 16.82 -12.72 -12.50
C VAL A 42 16.06 -13.05 -13.78
N GLU A 43 15.72 -14.32 -14.00
CA GLU A 43 14.97 -14.79 -15.17
C GLU A 43 13.54 -14.23 -15.20
N GLU A 44 12.88 -14.16 -14.04
CA GLU A 44 11.56 -13.52 -13.92
C GLU A 44 11.63 -12.01 -14.17
N LEU A 45 12.70 -11.34 -13.71
CA LEU A 45 12.95 -9.92 -13.98
C LEU A 45 13.11 -9.65 -15.47
N LYS A 46 13.91 -10.45 -16.19
CA LYS A 46 14.06 -10.32 -17.64
C LYS A 46 12.73 -10.46 -18.37
N LYS A 47 11.94 -11.48 -18.02
CA LYS A 47 10.59 -11.65 -18.58
C LYS A 47 9.68 -10.47 -18.27
N ALA A 48 9.78 -9.90 -17.06
CA ALA A 48 9.00 -8.73 -16.67
C ALA A 48 9.41 -7.48 -17.48
N ILE A 49 10.72 -7.27 -17.69
CA ILE A 49 11.25 -6.16 -18.51
C ILE A 49 10.72 -6.27 -19.95
N ASP A 50 10.90 -7.41 -20.61
CA ASP A 50 10.40 -7.63 -21.98
C ASP A 50 8.90 -7.36 -22.09
N TYR A 51 8.13 -7.94 -21.17
CA TYR A 51 6.67 -7.82 -21.18
C TYR A 51 6.18 -6.40 -20.92
N ALA A 52 6.84 -5.67 -20.01
CA ALA A 52 6.55 -4.29 -19.70
C ALA A 52 6.89 -3.35 -20.86
N HIS A 53 8.11 -3.47 -21.43
CA HIS A 53 8.57 -2.64 -22.52
C HIS A 53 7.71 -2.78 -23.77
N LEU A 54 7.27 -4.01 -24.11
CA LEU A 54 6.32 -4.25 -25.19
C LEU A 54 4.97 -3.54 -25.01
N ARG A 55 4.66 -3.07 -23.78
CA ARG A 55 3.42 -2.37 -23.42
C ARG A 55 3.64 -0.92 -23.02
N GLY A 56 4.87 -0.41 -23.20
CA GLY A 56 5.23 0.97 -22.86
C GLY A 56 5.35 1.25 -21.36
N SER A 57 5.44 0.21 -20.53
CA SER A 57 5.66 0.34 -19.08
C SER A 57 7.12 0.16 -18.70
N ARG A 58 7.57 0.77 -17.59
CA ARG A 58 8.95 0.73 -17.10
C ARG A 58 9.08 -0.13 -15.84
N ILE A 59 10.25 -0.70 -15.60
CA ILE A 59 10.55 -1.56 -14.45
C ILE A 59 11.57 -0.91 -13.52
N PHE A 60 11.19 -0.79 -12.23
CA PHE A 60 12.04 -0.22 -11.19
C PHE A 60 12.41 -1.28 -10.15
N LEU A 61 13.69 -1.56 -10.02
CA LEU A 61 14.22 -2.51 -9.04
C LEU A 61 14.41 -1.83 -7.68
N THR A 62 13.85 -2.41 -6.61
CA THR A 62 14.03 -1.88 -5.25
C THR A 62 15.26 -2.49 -4.58
N LEU A 63 16.27 -1.66 -4.33
CA LEU A 63 17.45 -1.95 -3.51
C LEU A 63 17.56 -0.92 -2.36
N ASN A 64 16.43 -0.67 -1.75
CA ASN A 64 16.18 0.43 -0.83
C ASN A 64 16.47 0.08 0.64
N THR A 65 17.65 -0.44 0.89
CA THR A 65 18.21 -0.69 2.23
C THR A 65 19.65 -0.17 2.27
N ILE A 66 20.17 0.12 3.47
CA ILE A 66 21.60 0.39 3.64
C ILE A 66 22.38 -0.87 3.28
N MET A 67 23.43 -0.73 2.47
CA MET A 67 24.18 -1.84 1.88
C MET A 67 25.55 -2.00 2.55
N THR A 68 25.93 -3.23 2.83
CA THR A 68 27.32 -3.55 3.22
C THR A 68 28.17 -3.72 1.97
N ASN A 69 29.50 -3.51 2.08
CA ASN A 69 30.44 -3.70 0.97
C ASN A 69 30.27 -5.09 0.33
N ARG A 70 30.09 -6.13 1.16
CA ARG A 70 29.87 -7.49 0.68
C ARG A 70 28.58 -7.64 -0.14
N GLU A 71 27.51 -6.98 0.25
CA GLU A 71 26.25 -6.99 -0.48
C GLU A 71 26.39 -6.29 -1.85
N ILE A 72 27.14 -5.18 -1.90
CA ILE A 72 27.42 -4.45 -3.13
C ILE A 72 28.22 -5.36 -4.11
N GLU A 73 29.27 -6.03 -3.63
CA GLU A 73 30.08 -6.94 -4.43
C GLU A 73 29.26 -8.14 -4.96
N LEU A 74 28.42 -8.74 -4.09
CA LEU A 74 27.55 -9.86 -4.47
C LEU A 74 26.49 -9.48 -5.51
N LEU A 75 25.99 -8.25 -5.47
CA LEU A 75 24.97 -7.76 -6.39
C LEU A 75 25.53 -7.36 -7.76
N TYR A 76 26.80 -7.01 -7.86
CA TYR A 76 27.38 -6.45 -9.07
C TYR A 76 27.16 -7.31 -10.33
N PRO A 77 27.44 -8.62 -10.32
CA PRO A 77 27.21 -9.47 -11.53
C PRO A 77 25.75 -9.45 -11.98
N THR A 78 24.82 -9.57 -11.02
CA THR A 78 23.38 -9.54 -11.30
C THR A 78 22.93 -8.20 -11.86
N LEU A 79 23.40 -7.10 -11.28
CA LEU A 79 23.07 -5.77 -11.78
C LEU A 79 23.65 -5.50 -13.15
N LYS A 80 24.87 -5.94 -13.43
CA LYS A 80 25.48 -5.84 -14.77
C LYS A 80 24.66 -6.59 -15.81
N GLU A 81 24.14 -7.75 -15.46
CA GLU A 81 23.26 -8.53 -16.32
C GLU A 81 21.96 -7.81 -16.60
N LEU A 82 21.27 -7.32 -15.56
CA LEU A 82 20.02 -6.58 -15.68
C LEU A 82 20.18 -5.22 -16.39
N TYR A 83 21.31 -4.54 -16.16
CA TYR A 83 21.68 -3.31 -16.86
C TYR A 83 21.78 -3.53 -18.37
N ASN A 84 22.52 -4.55 -18.79
CA ASN A 84 22.65 -4.92 -20.20
C ASN A 84 21.33 -5.39 -20.82
N TYR A 85 20.40 -5.85 -19.98
CA TYR A 85 19.09 -6.33 -20.41
C TYR A 85 18.05 -5.19 -20.52
N GLY A 86 18.34 -4.00 -20.01
CA GLY A 86 17.48 -2.82 -20.14
C GLY A 86 16.64 -2.49 -18.91
N LEU A 87 17.14 -2.79 -17.71
CA LEU A 87 16.49 -2.30 -16.47
C LEU A 87 16.44 -0.76 -16.46
N ASP A 88 15.27 -0.20 -16.22
CA ASP A 88 15.02 1.24 -16.34
C ASP A 88 15.56 2.06 -15.17
N ALA A 89 15.27 1.64 -13.93
CA ALA A 89 15.66 2.38 -12.74
C ALA A 89 15.90 1.49 -11.52
N ILE A 90 16.66 2.04 -10.55
CA ILE A 90 16.88 1.42 -9.23
C ILE A 90 16.44 2.41 -8.14
N ILE A 91 15.61 1.93 -7.22
CA ILE A 91 15.16 2.70 -6.04
C ILE A 91 16.10 2.38 -4.89
N VAL A 92 16.81 3.37 -4.38
CA VAL A 92 17.85 3.23 -3.34
C VAL A 92 17.56 4.04 -2.08
N GLN A 93 18.20 3.66 -0.97
CA GLN A 93 18.24 4.42 0.27
C GLN A 93 19.67 4.91 0.57
N ASP A 94 20.67 4.16 0.19
CA ASP A 94 22.07 4.34 0.54
C ASP A 94 22.75 5.29 -0.45
N LEU A 95 23.24 6.43 0.01
CA LEU A 95 23.93 7.45 -0.80
C LEU A 95 25.22 6.94 -1.42
N GLY A 96 26.04 6.21 -0.65
CA GLY A 96 27.27 5.63 -1.16
C GLY A 96 27.02 4.59 -2.24
N TYR A 97 25.95 3.81 -2.08
CA TYR A 97 25.53 2.86 -3.10
C TYR A 97 24.95 3.57 -4.34
N ALA A 98 24.22 4.67 -4.17
CA ALA A 98 23.76 5.48 -5.30
C ALA A 98 24.90 6.01 -6.15
N GLU A 99 25.95 6.55 -5.51
CA GLU A 99 27.17 7.01 -6.19
C GLU A 99 27.88 5.85 -6.92
N TYR A 100 27.97 4.68 -6.27
CA TYR A 100 28.53 3.48 -6.89
C TYR A 100 27.74 3.05 -8.14
N LEU A 101 26.41 3.07 -8.08
CA LEU A 101 25.55 2.74 -9.22
C LEU A 101 25.72 3.75 -10.35
N HIS A 102 25.73 5.02 -10.06
CA HIS A 102 25.89 6.08 -11.07
C HIS A 102 27.22 5.96 -11.83
N LYS A 103 28.31 5.60 -11.13
CA LYS A 103 29.64 5.37 -11.74
C LYS A 103 29.72 4.12 -12.61
N ASN A 104 29.06 3.01 -12.20
CA ASN A 104 29.19 1.72 -12.86
C ASN A 104 28.08 1.43 -13.88
N PHE A 105 26.91 2.08 -13.75
CA PHE A 105 25.71 1.86 -14.56
C PHE A 105 25.05 3.20 -14.96
N PRO A 106 25.72 4.04 -15.74
CA PRO A 106 25.31 5.43 -15.97
C PRO A 106 23.98 5.61 -16.70
N SER A 107 23.46 4.59 -17.38
CA SER A 107 22.16 4.67 -18.09
C SER A 107 20.98 4.27 -17.20
N ILE A 108 21.21 3.68 -16.01
CA ILE A 108 20.14 3.36 -15.09
C ILE A 108 19.76 4.64 -14.32
N GLU A 109 18.47 4.96 -14.30
CA GLU A 109 17.97 6.04 -13.45
C GLU A 109 18.05 5.64 -11.96
N ILE A 110 18.48 6.58 -11.13
CA ILE A 110 18.53 6.39 -9.68
C ILE A 110 17.40 7.17 -9.03
N HIS A 111 16.51 6.45 -8.33
CA HIS A 111 15.39 7.02 -7.62
C HIS A 111 15.62 6.95 -6.10
N GLY A 112 15.45 8.07 -5.40
CA GLY A 112 15.53 8.13 -3.95
C GLY A 112 14.30 7.48 -3.31
N SER A 113 14.52 6.50 -2.44
CA SER A 113 13.46 5.83 -1.69
C SER A 113 12.85 6.76 -0.64
N THR A 114 11.56 6.57 -0.32
CA THR A 114 10.93 7.17 0.86
C THR A 114 11.68 6.87 2.17
N GLN A 115 12.48 5.80 2.21
CA GLN A 115 13.33 5.47 3.36
C GLN A 115 14.54 6.41 3.54
N MET A 116 14.84 7.26 2.57
CA MET A 116 15.84 8.33 2.71
C MET A 116 15.31 9.51 3.55
N THR A 117 13.99 9.61 3.73
CA THR A 117 13.32 10.67 4.51
C THR A 117 13.53 12.08 3.94
N VAL A 118 13.64 12.21 2.63
CA VAL A 118 13.86 13.48 1.94
C VAL A 118 12.59 14.31 1.98
N ALA A 119 12.57 15.36 2.80
CA ALA A 119 11.38 16.13 3.14
C ALA A 119 11.45 17.62 2.82
N ASN A 120 12.47 18.07 2.10
CA ASN A 120 12.63 19.48 1.74
C ASN A 120 13.38 19.64 0.41
N HIS A 121 13.18 20.77 -0.24
CA HIS A 121 13.78 21.05 -1.55
C HIS A 121 15.31 21.23 -1.52
N TYR A 122 15.91 21.64 -0.40
CA TYR A 122 17.37 21.75 -0.27
C TYR A 122 18.04 20.41 -0.42
N GLU A 123 17.54 19.39 0.28
CA GLU A 123 18.04 18.03 0.18
C GLU A 123 17.77 17.43 -1.21
N ILE A 124 16.59 17.66 -1.78
CA ILE A 124 16.24 17.21 -3.13
C ILE A 124 17.21 17.77 -4.17
N ASN A 125 17.50 19.08 -4.13
CA ASN A 125 18.39 19.72 -5.08
C ASN A 125 19.83 19.23 -4.92
N TYR A 126 20.28 18.94 -3.69
CA TYR A 126 21.57 18.29 -3.46
C TYR A 126 21.62 16.86 -4.06
N LEU A 127 20.56 16.07 -3.89
CA LEU A 127 20.49 14.74 -4.48
C LEU A 127 20.46 14.77 -6.02
N LYS A 128 19.89 15.83 -6.62
CA LYS A 128 19.96 16.04 -8.05
C LYS A 128 21.40 16.20 -8.54
N GLU A 129 22.25 16.93 -7.80
CA GLU A 129 23.69 17.07 -8.10
C GLU A 129 24.42 15.72 -8.00
N LEU A 130 23.95 14.80 -7.14
CA LEU A 130 24.46 13.45 -7.01
C LEU A 130 23.92 12.47 -8.09
N GLY A 131 23.15 12.94 -9.07
CA GLY A 131 22.68 12.15 -10.19
C GLY A 131 21.35 11.42 -9.94
N PHE A 132 20.61 11.73 -8.87
CA PHE A 132 19.24 11.23 -8.70
C PHE A 132 18.31 11.84 -9.75
N LYS A 133 17.37 11.04 -10.25
CA LYS A 133 16.39 11.46 -11.26
C LYS A 133 15.02 11.73 -10.65
N ARG A 134 14.67 11.01 -9.58
CA ARG A 134 13.36 11.08 -8.91
C ARG A 134 13.50 10.86 -7.41
N ILE A 135 12.65 11.52 -6.63
CA ILE A 135 12.54 11.30 -5.18
C ILE A 135 11.13 10.85 -4.82
N VAL A 136 11.06 9.73 -4.08
CA VAL A 136 9.82 9.27 -3.45
C VAL A 136 9.68 9.97 -2.10
N LEU A 137 8.80 10.95 -2.02
CA LEU A 137 8.61 11.76 -0.82
C LEU A 137 8.10 10.91 0.37
N PRO A 138 8.46 11.28 1.61
CA PRO A 138 7.89 10.65 2.80
C PRO A 138 6.39 10.95 2.92
N ARG A 139 5.65 10.06 3.58
CA ARG A 139 4.19 10.14 3.70
C ARG A 139 3.71 11.12 4.76
N GLU A 140 4.64 11.67 5.53
CA GLU A 140 4.41 12.59 6.62
C GLU A 140 4.22 14.03 6.16
N LEU A 141 4.48 14.31 4.89
CA LEU A 141 4.32 15.64 4.30
C LEU A 141 2.83 15.96 4.04
N SER A 142 2.47 17.20 4.34
CA SER A 142 1.20 17.81 3.97
C SER A 142 1.21 18.26 2.51
N PHE A 143 0.01 18.58 1.98
CA PHE A 143 -0.10 19.12 0.63
C PHE A 143 0.66 20.42 0.46
N GLU A 144 0.62 21.31 1.45
CA GLU A 144 1.31 22.62 1.39
C GLU A 144 2.84 22.45 1.34
N GLU A 145 3.39 21.50 2.13
CA GLU A 145 4.82 21.17 2.10
C GLU A 145 5.22 20.54 0.76
N ILE A 146 4.39 19.64 0.20
CA ILE A 146 4.63 19.06 -1.13
C ILE A 146 4.62 20.15 -2.20
N LYS A 147 3.69 21.09 -2.13
CA LYS A 147 3.59 22.22 -3.04
C LYS A 147 4.82 23.12 -2.95
N GLU A 148 5.26 23.47 -1.74
CA GLU A 148 6.49 24.25 -1.53
C GLU A 148 7.71 23.56 -2.12
N ILE A 149 7.85 22.24 -1.91
CA ILE A 149 8.91 21.44 -2.53
C ILE A 149 8.84 21.55 -4.05
N ARG A 150 7.64 21.35 -4.65
CA ARG A 150 7.47 21.38 -6.12
C ARG A 150 7.83 22.74 -6.71
N GLU A 151 7.50 23.82 -6.04
CA GLU A 151 7.80 25.19 -6.50
C GLU A 151 9.31 25.51 -6.49
N ASN A 152 10.10 24.77 -5.71
CA ASN A 152 11.53 25.02 -5.50
C ASN A 152 12.47 23.93 -6.05
N THR A 153 11.95 22.99 -6.84
CA THR A 153 12.77 21.96 -7.52
C THR A 153 12.14 21.56 -8.84
N ASP A 154 12.97 21.13 -9.80
CA ASP A 154 12.55 20.50 -11.06
C ASP A 154 12.80 18.97 -11.05
N MET A 155 13.22 18.41 -9.91
CA MET A 155 13.34 16.96 -9.69
C MET A 155 11.99 16.27 -9.86
N GLU A 156 11.94 15.10 -10.49
CA GLU A 156 10.71 14.31 -10.49
C GLU A 156 10.31 13.89 -9.06
N LEU A 157 9.06 14.15 -8.72
CA LEU A 157 8.48 13.79 -7.42
C LEU A 157 7.51 12.62 -7.56
N GLU A 158 7.62 11.66 -6.64
CA GLU A 158 6.76 10.50 -6.54
C GLU A 158 6.12 10.45 -5.15
N ILE A 159 4.79 10.31 -5.08
CA ILE A 159 4.02 10.41 -3.84
C ILE A 159 3.19 9.15 -3.64
N PHE A 160 3.27 8.53 -2.46
CA PHE A 160 2.37 7.46 -2.08
C PHE A 160 0.95 7.97 -1.88
N VAL A 161 -0.03 7.34 -2.55
CA VAL A 161 -1.45 7.71 -2.50
C VAL A 161 -2.33 6.66 -1.86
N SER A 162 -1.80 5.47 -1.62
CA SER A 162 -2.54 4.38 -0.96
C SER A 162 -1.64 3.43 -0.18
N GLY A 163 -2.26 2.63 0.67
CA GLY A 163 -1.67 1.52 1.39
C GLY A 163 -1.26 1.83 2.82
N SER A 164 -0.58 0.90 3.45
CA SER A 164 -0.33 0.92 4.90
C SER A 164 0.60 2.04 5.34
N LEU A 165 0.09 2.93 6.21
CA LEU A 165 0.92 3.95 6.87
C LEU A 165 1.83 3.32 7.94
N CYS A 166 2.97 3.93 8.17
CA CYS A 166 3.85 3.67 9.29
C CYS A 166 3.56 4.69 10.42
N ILE A 167 3.74 4.28 11.68
CA ILE A 167 3.63 5.20 12.83
C ILE A 167 4.85 6.13 12.94
N SER A 168 5.99 5.68 12.46
CA SER A 168 7.24 6.40 12.50
C SER A 168 7.47 7.17 11.22
N PHE A 169 8.31 8.19 11.29
CA PHE A 169 8.85 8.86 10.11
C PHE A 169 9.43 7.82 9.14
N SER A 170 9.18 8.01 7.85
CA SER A 170 9.64 7.11 6.79
C SER A 170 11.15 6.85 6.90
N GLY A 171 11.54 5.57 6.91
CA GLY A 171 12.96 5.18 7.03
C GLY A 171 13.55 5.18 8.44
N ASN A 172 12.93 5.80 9.43
CA ASN A 172 13.51 6.04 10.76
C ASN A 172 12.89 5.21 11.90
N CYS A 173 12.21 4.09 11.59
CA CYS A 173 11.64 3.23 12.61
C CYS A 173 12.64 2.20 13.12
N TYR A 174 13.01 2.30 14.40
CA TYR A 174 13.88 1.34 15.11
C TYR A 174 13.13 0.48 16.13
N MET A 175 11.80 0.61 16.24
CA MET A 175 11.00 -0.05 17.28
C MET A 175 11.17 -1.58 17.28
N SER A 176 11.15 -2.22 16.10
CA SER A 176 11.38 -3.66 15.98
C SER A 176 12.79 -4.09 16.39
N SER A 177 13.78 -3.23 16.17
CA SER A 177 15.18 -3.50 16.57
C SER A 177 15.32 -3.46 18.09
N PHE A 178 14.73 -2.47 18.76
CA PHE A 178 14.76 -2.35 20.22
C PHE A 178 13.98 -3.46 20.93
N ILE A 179 12.82 -3.84 20.44
CA ILE A 179 11.96 -4.83 21.10
C ILE A 179 12.43 -6.27 20.83
N GLY A 180 12.96 -6.57 19.65
CA GLY A 180 13.20 -7.95 19.23
C GLY A 180 14.40 -8.16 18.31
N GLY A 181 15.35 -7.23 18.22
CA GLY A 181 16.55 -7.35 17.39
C GLY A 181 16.30 -7.41 15.88
N ARG A 182 15.08 -7.05 15.42
CA ARG A 182 14.67 -7.14 14.00
C ARG A 182 14.67 -5.77 13.34
N SER A 183 15.55 -5.56 12.37
CA SER A 183 15.61 -4.28 11.65
C SER A 183 14.42 -4.10 10.69
N GLY A 184 13.53 -3.16 11.00
CA GLY A 184 12.44 -2.76 10.11
C GLY A 184 12.95 -2.19 8.79
N ASN A 185 14.05 -1.43 8.83
CA ASN A 185 14.67 -0.78 7.67
C ASN A 185 15.37 -1.79 6.73
N ARG A 186 15.61 -3.00 7.19
CA ARG A 186 16.13 -4.12 6.39
C ARG A 186 15.07 -5.19 6.11
N GLY A 187 13.79 -4.82 6.14
CA GLY A 187 12.67 -5.67 5.74
C GLY A 187 12.21 -6.68 6.78
N MET A 188 12.67 -6.59 8.03
CA MET A 188 12.32 -7.53 9.10
C MET A 188 11.40 -6.92 10.17
N CYS A 189 10.59 -5.92 9.80
CA CYS A 189 9.65 -5.29 10.72
C CYS A 189 8.69 -6.32 11.32
N ALA A 190 8.63 -6.40 12.66
CA ALA A 190 7.70 -7.26 13.40
C ALA A 190 6.34 -6.60 13.64
N GLN A 191 6.12 -5.38 13.13
CA GLN A 191 4.90 -4.60 13.30
C GLN A 191 4.49 -4.41 14.78
N PRO A 192 5.39 -4.05 15.71
CA PRO A 192 5.03 -3.86 17.12
C PRO A 192 3.96 -2.79 17.29
N CYS A 193 3.95 -1.73 16.47
CA CYS A 193 2.93 -0.70 16.47
C CYS A 193 1.49 -1.22 16.21
N ARG A 194 1.35 -2.42 15.63
CA ARG A 194 0.06 -3.06 15.31
C ARG A 194 -0.48 -3.94 16.43
N LYS A 195 0.13 -3.93 17.60
CA LYS A 195 -0.32 -4.67 18.78
C LYS A 195 -1.19 -3.80 19.69
N GLU A 196 -2.04 -4.46 20.47
CA GLU A 196 -2.77 -3.82 21.55
C GLU A 196 -1.80 -3.48 22.69
N TYR A 197 -1.88 -2.27 23.20
CA TYR A 197 -1.10 -1.79 24.34
C TYR A 197 -2.05 -1.45 25.51
N LYS A 198 -1.52 -1.56 26.72
CA LYS A 198 -2.21 -1.16 27.95
C LYS A 198 -1.50 0.05 28.54
N THR A 199 -2.26 1.11 28.85
CA THR A 199 -1.75 2.28 29.56
C THR A 199 -1.60 2.02 31.05
N SER A 200 -0.90 2.88 31.77
CA SER A 200 -0.77 2.83 33.23
C SER A 200 -2.12 2.96 33.97
N CYS A 201 -3.11 3.66 33.36
CA CYS A 201 -4.46 3.78 33.90
C CYS A 201 -5.38 2.59 33.54
N GLY A 202 -4.86 1.57 32.82
CA GLY A 202 -5.59 0.34 32.52
C GLY A 202 -6.32 0.31 31.20
N GLU A 203 -6.38 1.41 30.45
CA GLU A 203 -6.98 1.44 29.11
C GLU A 203 -6.18 0.55 28.16
N LYS A 204 -6.88 -0.30 27.36
CA LYS A 204 -6.30 -1.13 26.32
C LYS A 204 -6.79 -0.68 24.95
N SER A 205 -5.88 -0.51 24.00
CA SER A 205 -6.22 -0.13 22.64
C SER A 205 -5.03 -0.30 21.68
N TYR A 206 -5.28 -0.19 20.38
CA TYR A 206 -4.27 -0.13 19.33
C TYR A 206 -3.72 1.30 19.16
N PHE A 207 -3.19 1.89 20.22
CA PHE A 207 -2.75 3.29 20.27
C PHE A 207 -1.80 3.73 19.17
N LEU A 208 -0.99 2.81 18.64
CA LEU A 208 0.06 3.08 17.67
C LEU A 208 -0.25 2.53 16.27
N SER A 209 -1.49 2.05 16.03
CA SER A 209 -1.87 1.42 14.76
C SER A 209 -2.48 2.44 13.79
N PRO A 210 -1.73 2.98 12.80
CA PRO A 210 -2.32 3.87 11.84
C PRO A 210 -3.28 3.13 10.87
N LYS A 211 -4.31 3.84 10.41
CA LYS A 211 -5.14 3.45 9.28
C LYS A 211 -4.30 3.35 8.01
N ASP A 212 -4.84 2.70 7.00
CA ASP A 212 -4.24 2.74 5.67
C ASP A 212 -4.55 4.10 4.99
N GLN A 213 -3.63 4.58 4.16
CA GLN A 213 -3.81 5.80 3.37
C GLN A 213 -4.62 5.49 2.13
N LEU A 214 -5.54 6.38 1.77
CA LEU A 214 -6.23 6.34 0.48
C LEU A 214 -6.64 7.75 0.06
N TYR A 215 -6.04 8.25 -1.02
CA TYR A 215 -6.44 9.50 -1.64
C TYR A 215 -7.64 9.30 -2.56
N GLY A 216 -8.43 10.33 -2.72
CA GLY A 216 -9.57 10.38 -3.63
C GLY A 216 -9.34 11.36 -4.76
N PHE A 217 -10.44 11.72 -5.41
CA PHE A 217 -10.43 12.59 -6.59
C PHE A 217 -9.79 13.96 -6.31
N ASP A 218 -10.18 14.60 -5.21
CA ASP A 218 -9.68 15.94 -4.86
C ASP A 218 -8.18 15.97 -4.59
N GLU A 219 -7.66 14.97 -3.87
CA GLU A 219 -6.22 14.89 -3.58
C GLU A 219 -5.42 14.64 -4.86
N ILE A 220 -5.88 13.74 -5.74
CA ILE A 220 -5.21 13.47 -7.01
C ILE A 220 -5.24 14.70 -7.91
N LYS A 221 -6.36 15.39 -8.00
CA LYS A 221 -6.48 16.64 -8.78
C LYS A 221 -5.51 17.71 -8.28
N LYS A 222 -5.43 17.95 -6.98
CA LYS A 222 -4.47 18.90 -6.39
C LYS A 222 -3.02 18.55 -6.72
N LEU A 223 -2.64 17.26 -6.65
CA LEU A 223 -1.29 16.81 -7.02
C LEU A 223 -0.99 17.01 -8.52
N GLN A 224 -1.99 16.82 -9.38
CA GLN A 224 -1.85 17.09 -10.81
C GLN A 224 -1.67 18.59 -11.08
N GLU A 225 -2.44 19.45 -10.42
CA GLU A 225 -2.41 20.92 -10.58
C GLU A 225 -1.04 21.51 -10.22
N ILE A 226 -0.36 20.97 -9.22
CA ILE A 226 1.01 21.41 -8.88
C ILE A 226 2.10 20.71 -9.69
N GLY A 227 1.77 19.76 -10.58
CA GLY A 227 2.71 19.13 -11.49
C GLY A 227 3.51 17.98 -10.88
N VAL A 228 2.96 17.21 -9.94
CA VAL A 228 3.58 15.97 -9.47
C VAL A 228 3.60 14.94 -10.61
N GLU A 229 4.79 14.37 -10.87
CA GLU A 229 5.00 13.48 -12.02
C GLU A 229 4.42 12.09 -11.81
N SER A 230 4.51 11.54 -10.59
CA SER A 230 4.13 10.15 -10.32
C SER A 230 3.41 9.96 -9.00
N ILE A 231 2.41 9.08 -9.01
CA ILE A 231 1.78 8.55 -7.80
C ILE A 231 2.14 7.08 -7.61
N LYS A 232 2.32 6.69 -6.36
CA LYS A 232 2.74 5.33 -5.99
C LYS A 232 1.69 4.60 -5.18
N VAL A 233 1.36 3.40 -5.62
CA VAL A 233 0.52 2.45 -4.90
C VAL A 233 1.38 1.55 -4.02
N GLU A 234 1.13 1.48 -2.72
CA GLU A 234 1.78 0.51 -1.83
C GLU A 234 1.00 -0.81 -1.85
N GLY A 235 1.69 -1.97 -2.00
CA GLY A 235 0.96 -3.22 -2.06
C GLY A 235 1.76 -4.45 -2.50
N ARG A 236 3.10 -4.49 -2.44
CA ARG A 236 3.90 -5.67 -2.87
C ARG A 236 3.51 -6.99 -2.20
N MET A 237 2.91 -6.93 -1.01
CA MET A 237 2.43 -8.10 -0.26
C MET A 237 0.90 -8.27 -0.33
N LYS A 238 0.20 -7.44 -1.09
CA LYS A 238 -1.25 -7.55 -1.31
C LYS A 238 -1.56 -8.58 -2.39
N ASP A 239 -2.81 -9.00 -2.51
CA ASP A 239 -3.25 -9.94 -3.55
C ASP A 239 -3.36 -9.29 -4.94
N VAL A 240 -3.62 -10.13 -5.93
CA VAL A 240 -3.74 -9.73 -7.34
C VAL A 240 -4.91 -8.76 -7.55
N SER A 241 -6.05 -9.03 -6.91
CA SER A 241 -7.26 -8.20 -7.02
C SER A 241 -7.03 -6.81 -6.44
N TYR A 242 -6.31 -6.70 -5.31
CA TYR A 242 -5.96 -5.42 -4.72
C TYR A 242 -5.12 -4.56 -5.69
N VAL A 243 -4.13 -5.15 -6.34
CA VAL A 243 -3.27 -4.43 -7.29
C VAL A 243 -4.12 -3.92 -8.47
N TYR A 244 -4.94 -4.79 -9.06
CA TYR A 244 -5.80 -4.43 -10.19
C TYR A 244 -6.77 -3.30 -9.84
N GLU A 245 -7.56 -3.47 -8.78
CA GLU A 245 -8.58 -2.51 -8.38
C GLU A 245 -7.98 -1.15 -7.98
N THR A 246 -6.88 -1.16 -7.22
CA THR A 246 -6.25 0.08 -6.76
C THR A 246 -5.63 0.86 -7.93
N VAL A 247 -4.92 0.19 -8.83
CA VAL A 247 -4.33 0.84 -10.02
C VAL A 247 -5.43 1.36 -10.95
N SER A 248 -6.47 0.55 -11.22
CA SER A 248 -7.62 0.96 -12.05
C SER A 248 -8.38 2.14 -11.46
N TYR A 249 -8.54 2.19 -10.14
CA TYR A 249 -9.13 3.31 -9.43
C TYR A 249 -8.33 4.60 -9.68
N PHE A 250 -7.03 4.60 -9.40
CA PHE A 250 -6.19 5.79 -9.62
C PHE A 250 -6.08 6.18 -11.10
N ARG A 251 -6.09 5.21 -12.02
CA ARG A 251 -6.14 5.52 -13.46
C ARG A 251 -7.41 6.30 -13.82
N SER A 252 -8.56 5.92 -13.25
CA SER A 252 -9.81 6.65 -13.44
C SER A 252 -9.72 8.08 -12.91
N LEU A 253 -9.19 8.26 -11.69
CA LEU A 253 -9.04 9.59 -11.08
C LEU A 253 -8.10 10.49 -11.89
N ILE A 254 -6.95 9.97 -12.36
CA ILE A 254 -6.02 10.72 -13.22
C ILE A 254 -6.68 11.17 -14.52
N ASN A 255 -7.58 10.36 -15.07
CA ASN A 255 -8.33 10.68 -16.29
C ASN A 255 -9.54 11.61 -16.03
N GLY A 256 -9.69 12.14 -14.82
CA GLY A 256 -10.77 13.05 -14.45
C GLY A 256 -12.11 12.38 -14.18
N ILE A 257 -12.13 11.06 -13.99
CA ILE A 257 -13.34 10.28 -13.69
C ILE A 257 -13.36 10.03 -12.18
N ASP A 258 -14.32 10.65 -11.50
CA ASP A 258 -14.60 10.37 -10.08
C ASP A 258 -15.31 9.01 -9.97
N LYS A 259 -14.51 7.97 -9.79
CA LYS A 259 -14.97 6.58 -9.68
C LYS A 259 -15.13 6.21 -8.21
N GLU A 260 -16.21 5.52 -7.88
CA GLU A 260 -16.41 4.94 -6.57
C GLU A 260 -15.26 3.97 -6.23
N GLU A 261 -14.75 4.11 -5.04
CA GLU A 261 -13.66 3.31 -4.51
C GLU A 261 -14.16 1.93 -4.03
N ASN A 262 -13.58 0.85 -4.55
CA ASN A 262 -13.91 -0.52 -4.17
C ASN A 262 -12.79 -1.24 -3.38
N THR A 263 -11.68 -0.56 -3.10
CA THR A 263 -10.55 -1.19 -2.39
C THR A 263 -10.86 -1.47 -0.92
N HIS A 264 -11.89 -0.80 -0.34
CA HIS A 264 -12.40 -1.10 1.01
C HIS A 264 -12.93 -2.52 1.15
N LYS A 265 -13.41 -3.13 0.04
CA LYS A 265 -13.84 -4.53 -0.03
C LYS A 265 -12.67 -5.52 0.09
N LEU A 266 -11.45 -5.05 -0.18
CA LEU A 266 -10.23 -5.84 -0.15
C LEU A 266 -9.53 -5.72 1.21
N PHE A 267 -8.21 -5.61 1.23
CA PHE A 267 -7.46 -5.49 2.48
C PHE A 267 -7.35 -4.03 2.92
N ASN A 268 -7.93 -3.69 4.07
CA ASN A 268 -7.72 -2.38 4.71
C ASN A 268 -7.79 -2.47 6.25
N ARG A 269 -7.29 -1.45 6.92
CA ARG A 269 -7.37 -1.23 8.37
C ARG A 269 -8.17 0.04 8.72
N GLY A 270 -9.18 0.35 7.91
CA GLY A 270 -9.80 1.65 7.84
C GLY A 270 -8.92 2.62 7.04
N TYR A 271 -9.51 3.66 6.46
CA TYR A 271 -8.81 4.62 5.61
C TYR A 271 -8.71 6.00 6.25
N SER A 272 -7.65 6.72 5.90
CA SER A 272 -7.44 8.14 6.17
C SER A 272 -6.72 8.81 5.01
N LYS A 273 -6.71 10.15 5.00
CA LYS A 273 -5.89 10.93 4.06
C LYS A 273 -4.43 11.09 4.54
N GLY A 274 -4.05 10.36 5.58
CA GLY A 274 -2.73 10.52 6.21
C GLY A 274 -2.51 11.95 6.69
N TYR A 275 -1.38 12.52 6.34
CA TYR A 275 -1.00 13.88 6.72
C TYR A 275 -1.37 14.96 5.69
N PHE A 276 -2.02 14.60 4.58
CA PHE A 276 -2.25 15.49 3.43
C PHE A 276 -2.88 16.84 3.80
N TYR A 277 -3.81 16.87 4.74
CA TYR A 277 -4.51 18.08 5.18
C TYR A 277 -4.04 18.66 6.52
N ASN A 278 -2.94 18.22 7.09
CA ASN A 278 -2.40 18.63 8.41
C ASN A 278 -3.31 18.42 9.62
N ASN A 279 -4.58 18.13 9.42
CA ASN A 279 -5.63 18.12 10.45
C ASN A 279 -6.23 16.74 10.73
N ASP A 280 -5.69 15.66 10.14
CA ASP A 280 -6.27 14.34 10.35
C ASP A 280 -5.86 13.75 11.71
N LYS A 281 -6.59 14.19 12.76
CA LYS A 281 -6.48 13.62 14.12
C LYS A 281 -6.90 12.14 14.18
N ALA A 282 -7.53 11.63 13.13
CA ALA A 282 -8.09 10.28 13.05
C ALA A 282 -7.19 9.29 12.27
N ILE A 283 -5.89 9.55 12.16
CA ILE A 283 -4.94 8.66 11.50
C ILE A 283 -4.88 7.29 12.20
N MET A 284 -4.98 7.25 13.53
CA MET A 284 -4.91 6.00 14.28
C MET A 284 -6.22 5.24 14.26
N ASN A 285 -6.16 3.93 14.06
CA ASN A 285 -7.27 3.03 14.32
C ASN A 285 -7.06 2.39 15.69
N ARG A 286 -7.86 2.84 16.68
CA ARG A 286 -7.77 2.39 18.06
C ARG A 286 -8.52 1.08 18.32
N ASP A 287 -9.42 0.70 17.42
CA ASP A 287 -10.34 -0.41 17.60
C ASP A 287 -9.76 -1.74 17.12
N TYR A 288 -9.02 -1.72 16.00
CA TYR A 288 -8.41 -2.91 15.41
C TYR A 288 -7.18 -2.57 14.56
N SER A 289 -6.32 -3.56 14.33
CA SER A 289 -5.09 -3.41 13.54
C SER A 289 -4.96 -4.40 12.38
N TYR A 290 -6.00 -5.18 12.11
CA TYR A 290 -6.02 -6.21 11.09
C TYR A 290 -7.10 -5.94 10.03
N ASN A 291 -7.10 -6.73 8.96
CA ASN A 291 -8.12 -6.62 7.92
C ASN A 291 -9.48 -7.07 8.46
N MET A 292 -10.44 -6.16 8.47
CA MET A 292 -11.82 -6.46 8.85
C MET A 292 -12.70 -6.77 7.64
N GLY A 293 -12.30 -6.35 6.44
CA GLY A 293 -13.16 -6.33 5.27
C GLY A 293 -14.15 -5.16 5.27
N GLU A 294 -15.21 -5.26 4.51
CA GLU A 294 -16.28 -4.26 4.38
C GLU A 294 -17.33 -4.47 5.48
N LYS A 295 -17.62 -3.44 6.27
CA LYS A 295 -18.76 -3.48 7.20
C LYS A 295 -20.05 -3.46 6.40
N ILE A 296 -20.84 -4.53 6.47
CA ILE A 296 -22.06 -4.71 5.69
C ILE A 296 -23.33 -4.65 6.54
N GLY A 297 -23.22 -4.56 7.86
CA GLY A 297 -24.40 -4.40 8.69
C GLY A 297 -24.14 -4.48 10.19
N GLU A 298 -25.23 -4.23 10.93
CA GLU A 298 -25.26 -4.29 12.38
C GLU A 298 -26.38 -5.17 12.89
N VAL A 299 -26.12 -5.85 14.02
CA VAL A 299 -27.14 -6.65 14.70
C VAL A 299 -28.10 -5.75 15.44
N LEU A 300 -29.38 -5.89 15.13
CA LEU A 300 -30.54 -5.24 15.78
C LEU A 300 -31.50 -6.33 16.28
N GLY A 301 -31.38 -6.67 17.57
CA GLY A 301 -32.14 -7.77 18.19
C GLY A 301 -31.77 -9.13 17.58
N LYS A 302 -32.72 -9.81 16.93
CA LYS A 302 -32.50 -11.12 16.29
C LYS A 302 -32.14 -11.05 14.79
N ASN A 303 -32.09 -9.84 14.23
CA ASN A 303 -31.88 -9.62 12.79
C ASN A 303 -30.65 -8.74 12.59
N ILE A 304 -30.17 -8.69 11.35
CA ILE A 304 -29.09 -7.85 10.88
C ILE A 304 -29.67 -6.77 9.97
N ARG A 305 -29.52 -5.51 10.32
CA ARG A 305 -29.76 -4.40 9.41
C ARG A 305 -28.58 -4.28 8.47
N LEU A 306 -28.83 -4.32 7.18
CA LEU A 306 -27.80 -4.19 6.16
C LEU A 306 -27.45 -2.72 5.90
N ASP A 307 -26.16 -2.43 5.90
CA ASP A 307 -25.57 -1.14 5.49
C ASP A 307 -25.13 -1.20 4.01
N GLU A 308 -24.95 -2.41 3.45
CA GLU A 308 -24.61 -2.67 2.05
C GLU A 308 -25.34 -3.92 1.53
N ASP A 309 -25.44 -4.07 0.20
CA ASP A 309 -26.04 -5.25 -0.43
C ASP A 309 -25.22 -6.51 -0.12
N ILE A 310 -25.90 -7.64 0.03
CA ILE A 310 -25.26 -8.94 0.24
C ILE A 310 -25.82 -9.98 -0.73
N VAL A 311 -24.95 -10.85 -1.25
CA VAL A 311 -25.33 -11.90 -2.21
C VAL A 311 -25.07 -13.29 -1.63
N SER A 312 -25.83 -14.27 -2.13
CA SER A 312 -25.57 -15.68 -1.84
C SER A 312 -24.15 -16.07 -2.30
N GLY A 313 -23.37 -16.68 -1.43
CA GLY A 313 -21.94 -16.98 -1.63
C GLY A 313 -20.99 -16.02 -0.94
N ASP A 314 -21.46 -14.86 -0.46
CA ASP A 314 -20.60 -13.95 0.32
C ASP A 314 -20.11 -14.62 1.61
N GLY A 315 -18.82 -14.49 1.88
CA GLY A 315 -18.23 -14.83 3.18
C GLY A 315 -18.43 -13.67 4.16
N VAL A 316 -18.89 -13.97 5.37
CA VAL A 316 -19.08 -12.96 6.41
C VAL A 316 -18.33 -13.30 7.69
N THR A 317 -17.91 -12.27 8.40
CA THR A 317 -17.27 -12.36 9.72
C THR A 317 -18.16 -11.65 10.73
N PHE A 318 -18.43 -12.33 11.86
CA PHE A 318 -19.16 -11.80 12.99
C PHE A 318 -18.19 -11.13 13.98
N VAL A 319 -18.53 -9.94 14.41
CA VAL A 319 -17.62 -9.11 15.19
C VAL A 319 -18.35 -8.51 16.39
N SER A 320 -17.73 -8.58 17.56
CA SER A 320 -18.26 -7.99 18.80
C SER A 320 -18.23 -6.45 18.77
N LYS A 321 -18.84 -5.82 19.78
CA LYS A 321 -18.77 -4.37 19.97
C LYS A 321 -17.33 -3.87 20.11
N ASP A 322 -16.44 -4.69 20.67
CA ASP A 322 -15.02 -4.38 20.87
C ASP A 322 -14.15 -4.88 19.69
N TYR A 323 -14.75 -5.04 18.52
CA TYR A 323 -14.10 -5.47 17.27
C TYR A 323 -13.35 -6.83 17.36
N LYS A 324 -13.75 -7.72 18.27
CA LYS A 324 -13.21 -9.08 18.34
C LYS A 324 -13.93 -9.99 17.34
N ASN A 325 -13.16 -10.79 16.63
CA ASN A 325 -13.71 -11.81 15.72
C ASN A 325 -14.35 -12.94 16.55
N LEU A 326 -15.63 -13.19 16.30
CA LEU A 326 -16.43 -14.23 16.95
C LEU A 326 -16.68 -15.43 16.03
N GLY A 327 -16.12 -15.43 14.82
CA GLY A 327 -16.33 -16.47 13.83
C GLY A 327 -16.84 -15.91 12.51
N GLY A 328 -17.12 -16.79 11.57
CA GLY A 328 -17.64 -16.41 10.25
C GLY A 328 -18.38 -17.57 9.58
N THR A 329 -19.09 -17.24 8.51
CA THR A 329 -19.83 -18.21 7.70
C THR A 329 -19.92 -17.73 6.25
N TYR A 330 -20.36 -18.61 5.35
CA TYR A 330 -20.80 -18.23 4.02
C TYR A 330 -22.32 -18.06 4.00
N ILE A 331 -22.80 -17.06 3.28
CA ILE A 331 -24.24 -16.84 3.08
C ILE A 331 -24.72 -17.84 2.02
N GLY A 332 -25.40 -18.86 2.46
CA GLY A 332 -26.02 -19.84 1.56
C GLY A 332 -27.33 -19.32 0.99
N LYS A 333 -28.37 -19.30 1.84
CA LYS A 333 -29.72 -18.82 1.50
C LYS A 333 -29.93 -17.42 2.10
N ILE A 334 -30.51 -16.52 1.31
CA ILE A 334 -30.85 -15.17 1.77
C ILE A 334 -32.29 -15.16 2.25
N ASN A 335 -32.48 -14.88 3.53
CA ASN A 335 -33.78 -14.70 4.15
C ASN A 335 -33.89 -13.27 4.67
N VAL A 336 -34.87 -12.52 4.18
CA VAL A 336 -35.14 -11.14 4.55
C VAL A 336 -36.45 -11.08 5.34
N VAL A 337 -36.49 -10.25 6.38
CA VAL A 337 -37.69 -10.07 7.20
C VAL A 337 -38.84 -9.55 6.35
N ASN A 338 -40.03 -10.18 6.47
CA ASN A 338 -41.25 -9.88 5.72
C ASN A 338 -41.20 -10.14 4.21
N VAL A 339 -40.19 -10.86 3.72
CA VAL A 339 -40.08 -11.30 2.32
C VAL A 339 -40.21 -12.81 2.28
N LYS A 340 -41.19 -13.33 1.48
CA LYS A 340 -41.46 -14.77 1.37
C LYS A 340 -40.79 -15.42 0.13
N GLU A 341 -40.24 -14.62 -0.75
CA GLU A 341 -39.61 -15.08 -1.99
C GLU A 341 -38.18 -15.54 -1.76
N ASP A 342 -37.75 -16.61 -2.41
CA ASP A 342 -36.34 -17.02 -2.44
C ASP A 342 -35.54 -16.03 -3.27
N ARG A 343 -34.59 -15.34 -2.59
CA ARG A 343 -33.72 -14.35 -3.23
C ARG A 343 -32.25 -14.77 -3.15
N LYS A 344 -31.50 -14.34 -4.14
CA LYS A 344 -30.02 -14.46 -4.15
C LYS A 344 -29.32 -13.18 -3.65
N ILE A 345 -30.06 -12.10 -3.45
CA ILE A 345 -29.58 -10.79 -3.04
C ILE A 345 -30.50 -10.23 -1.95
N ALA A 346 -29.91 -9.68 -0.88
CA ALA A 346 -30.58 -8.76 0.03
C ALA A 346 -29.94 -7.37 -0.10
N TYR A 347 -30.78 -6.36 -0.13
CA TYR A 347 -30.38 -4.99 -0.42
C TYR A 347 -30.10 -4.17 0.83
N LYS A 348 -29.32 -3.12 0.67
CA LYS A 348 -29.07 -2.10 1.69
C LYS A 348 -30.37 -1.66 2.36
N ASN A 349 -30.32 -1.46 3.69
CA ASN A 349 -31.44 -1.15 4.57
C ASN A 349 -32.44 -2.28 4.83
N GLU A 350 -32.36 -3.41 4.16
CA GLU A 350 -33.15 -4.60 4.50
C GLU A 350 -32.67 -5.24 5.82
N LYS A 351 -33.53 -6.06 6.43
CA LYS A 351 -33.22 -6.82 7.64
C LYS A 351 -33.02 -8.29 7.28
N LEU A 352 -31.76 -8.74 7.32
CA LEU A 352 -31.38 -10.12 7.05
C LEU A 352 -31.61 -11.01 8.28
N ILE A 353 -32.17 -12.20 8.05
CA ILE A 353 -32.28 -13.27 9.06
C ILE A 353 -31.09 -14.21 8.85
N LEU A 354 -30.17 -14.22 9.78
CA LEU A 354 -28.99 -15.07 9.77
C LEU A 354 -28.64 -15.47 11.21
N ASN A 355 -28.22 -16.71 11.42
CA ASN A 355 -27.72 -17.13 12.72
C ASN A 355 -26.31 -16.56 12.94
N PHE A 356 -26.07 -16.00 14.10
CA PHE A 356 -24.80 -15.42 14.48
C PHE A 356 -24.45 -15.74 15.94
N PRO A 357 -23.15 -15.79 16.33
CA PRO A 357 -22.73 -16.01 17.71
C PRO A 357 -23.24 -14.93 18.68
N GLU A 358 -23.47 -15.32 19.92
CA GLU A 358 -23.81 -14.37 21.00
C GLU A 358 -22.71 -13.30 21.15
N GLY A 359 -23.09 -12.06 21.40
CA GLY A 359 -22.18 -10.93 21.50
C GLY A 359 -21.82 -10.28 20.15
N THR A 360 -22.32 -10.79 19.02
CA THR A 360 -22.13 -10.15 17.71
C THR A 360 -22.81 -8.77 17.69
N LYS A 361 -22.05 -7.77 17.28
CA LYS A 361 -22.55 -6.40 17.05
C LYS A 361 -22.50 -5.99 15.60
N TYR A 362 -21.42 -6.32 14.89
CA TYR A 362 -21.16 -5.93 13.52
C TYR A 362 -20.95 -7.16 12.62
N ILE A 363 -21.25 -7.00 11.35
CA ILE A 363 -20.99 -8.01 10.33
C ILE A 363 -20.15 -7.38 9.22
N PHE A 364 -19.10 -8.08 8.86
CA PHE A 364 -18.17 -7.66 7.82
C PHE A 364 -18.16 -8.69 6.69
N ARG A 365 -18.15 -8.21 5.43
CA ARG A 365 -17.90 -9.06 4.27
C ARG A 365 -16.41 -9.34 4.19
N LYS A 366 -16.05 -10.63 4.04
CA LYS A 366 -14.70 -11.07 3.78
C LYS A 366 -14.56 -11.33 2.29
N ILE A 367 -13.79 -10.54 1.58
CA ILE A 367 -13.43 -10.79 0.19
C ILE A 367 -12.05 -11.44 0.16
N GLY A 368 -11.96 -12.57 -0.53
CA GLY A 368 -10.78 -13.41 -0.60
C GLY A 368 -11.00 -14.75 0.12
N ARG A 369 -10.37 -15.78 -0.39
CA ARG A 369 -10.41 -17.12 0.22
C ARG A 369 -10.00 -17.04 1.70
N ALA A 370 -10.80 -17.67 2.53
CA ALA A 370 -10.50 -17.91 3.94
C ALA A 370 -9.18 -18.67 4.07
#